data_d66a0d6a903cfc27663bf89abf4ef967
#
_entry.id   d66a0d6a903cfc27663bf89abf4ef967
#
_cell.length_a   1.000
_cell.length_b   1.000
_cell.length_c   1.000
_cell.angle_alpha   90.00
_cell.angle_beta   90.00
_cell.angle_gamma   90.00
#
_symmetry.space_group_name_H-M   'P 1'
#
loop_
_entity.id
_entity.type
_entity.pdbx_description
1 polymer ?
#
loop_
_entity_poly.entity_id
_entity_poly.type
_entity_poly.pdbx_seq_one_letter_code
_entity_poly.pdbx_strand_id
1 'polypeptide(L)'
;MINREQCGQFIDANTDNMVKDWKRLVEIETGSFDKEGLEEAADTLKAMFEGIGFRCDLIDTGAAGKTLTGILGREREGKPILFSGHYDTVFPKGTLADNPFRIENGRAYGPGVLDMKGGIIIAYYVIKALNSLGFTERPIKILFAGDEEIAHENSTTAETLVEEAKNCEFAFNMETGLPDGSLCVGRKGGITISAEVTGVEAHAGNSFETGRNAIEEMAYKICRLREITNLSEGITVSVGTIKG
;
A
#
# COMPACT_ATOMS: atom_id res chain seq x y z
N MET A 1 18.32 -13.57 -24.96
CA MET A 1 17.00 -13.27 -24.40
C MET A 1 16.81 -14.04 -23.07
N ILE A 2 16.47 -13.37 -22.02
CA ILE A 2 16.09 -13.99 -20.74
C ILE A 2 14.77 -14.73 -20.96
N ASN A 3 14.66 -15.97 -20.46
CA ASN A 3 13.43 -16.73 -20.58
C ASN A 3 12.81 -17.01 -19.19
N ARG A 4 11.55 -17.39 -19.18
CA ARG A 4 10.76 -17.66 -17.98
C ARG A 4 11.37 -18.79 -17.12
N GLU A 5 11.94 -19.80 -17.73
CA GLU A 5 12.51 -20.95 -17.04
C GLU A 5 13.75 -20.55 -16.21
N GLN A 6 14.65 -19.73 -16.78
CA GLN A 6 15.82 -19.22 -16.07
C GLN A 6 15.41 -18.36 -14.85
N CYS A 7 14.38 -17.50 -15.03
CA CYS A 7 13.84 -16.73 -13.91
C CYS A 7 13.26 -17.65 -12.83
N GLY A 8 12.50 -18.68 -13.21
CA GLY A 8 11.94 -19.67 -12.28
C GLY A 8 13.03 -20.39 -11.48
N GLN A 9 14.06 -20.90 -12.16
CA GLN A 9 15.20 -21.55 -11.51
C GLN A 9 15.92 -20.64 -10.52
N PHE A 10 16.07 -19.35 -10.85
CA PHE A 10 16.66 -18.38 -9.91
C PHE A 10 15.79 -18.20 -8.66
N ILE A 11 14.47 -18.06 -8.84
CA ILE A 11 13.52 -17.90 -7.73
C ILE A 11 13.54 -19.14 -6.84
N ASP A 12 13.43 -20.33 -7.43
CA ASP A 12 13.46 -21.60 -6.69
C ASP A 12 14.73 -21.76 -5.85
N ALA A 13 15.89 -21.41 -6.43
CA ALA A 13 17.18 -21.44 -5.74
C ALA A 13 17.31 -20.40 -4.62
N ASN A 14 16.46 -19.37 -4.61
CA ASN A 14 16.50 -18.28 -3.62
C ASN A 14 15.32 -18.29 -2.64
N THR A 15 14.45 -19.28 -2.67
CA THR A 15 13.23 -19.32 -1.84
C THR A 15 13.51 -19.11 -0.34
N ASP A 16 14.53 -19.75 0.21
CA ASP A 16 14.90 -19.59 1.62
C ASP A 16 15.36 -18.15 1.94
N ASN A 17 16.07 -17.52 1.02
CA ASN A 17 16.49 -16.13 1.17
C ASN A 17 15.30 -15.16 1.06
N MET A 18 14.35 -15.44 0.15
CA MET A 18 13.11 -14.68 0.03
C MET A 18 12.34 -14.70 1.34
N VAL A 19 12.20 -15.87 1.96
CA VAL A 19 11.50 -16.01 3.26
C VAL A 19 12.23 -15.26 4.36
N LYS A 20 13.56 -15.29 4.41
CA LYS A 20 14.36 -14.54 5.39
C LYS A 20 14.20 -13.03 5.24
N ASP A 21 14.28 -12.51 4.02
CA ASP A 21 14.14 -11.10 3.74
C ASP A 21 12.70 -10.63 4.01
N TRP A 22 11.71 -11.48 3.68
CA TRP A 22 10.31 -11.21 3.99
C TRP A 22 10.06 -11.13 5.50
N LYS A 23 10.56 -12.13 6.25
CA LYS A 23 10.51 -12.11 7.71
C LYS A 23 11.13 -10.84 8.28
N ARG A 24 12.34 -10.48 7.81
CA ARG A 24 13.03 -9.26 8.26
C ARG A 24 12.17 -8.00 8.08
N LEU A 25 11.50 -7.86 6.93
CA LEU A 25 10.64 -6.70 6.68
C LEU A 25 9.35 -6.73 7.53
N VAL A 26 8.75 -7.91 7.71
CA VAL A 26 7.53 -8.06 8.53
C VAL A 26 7.82 -7.78 10.00
N GLU A 27 9.01 -8.12 10.50
CA GLU A 27 9.44 -7.88 11.88
C GLU A 27 9.76 -6.41 12.19
N ILE A 28 9.78 -5.52 11.20
CA ILE A 28 9.77 -4.07 11.40
C ILE A 28 8.29 -3.63 11.44
N GLU A 29 7.81 -3.11 12.57
CA GLU A 29 6.46 -2.58 12.67
C GLU A 29 6.37 -1.23 11.95
N THR A 30 5.43 -1.11 11.02
CA THR A 30 5.30 0.04 10.12
C THR A 30 3.88 0.59 10.10
N GLY A 31 3.24 0.73 11.26
CA GLY A 31 1.96 1.45 11.32
C GLY A 31 2.11 2.85 10.73
N SER A 32 1.13 3.32 9.94
CA SER A 32 1.25 4.57 9.14
C SER A 32 1.59 5.83 9.94
N PHE A 33 1.48 5.77 11.28
CA PHE A 33 1.85 6.86 12.20
C PHE A 33 3.11 6.54 13.04
N ASP A 34 3.70 5.35 12.91
CA ASP A 34 4.94 4.97 13.62
C ASP A 34 6.17 5.42 12.85
N LYS A 35 6.57 6.66 13.10
CA LYS A 35 7.71 7.27 12.40
C LYS A 35 9.00 6.46 12.51
N GLU A 36 9.31 5.90 13.69
CA GLU A 36 10.55 5.14 13.91
C GLU A 36 10.58 3.86 13.07
N GLY A 37 9.49 3.09 13.09
CA GLY A 37 9.38 1.87 12.31
C GLY A 37 9.34 2.13 10.81
N LEU A 38 8.69 3.21 10.38
CA LEU A 38 8.68 3.62 8.97
C LEU A 38 10.08 4.06 8.50
N GLU A 39 10.84 4.79 9.31
CA GLU A 39 12.23 5.16 8.98
C GLU A 39 13.13 3.92 8.88
N GLU A 40 13.04 2.97 9.83
CA GLU A 40 13.79 1.72 9.81
C GLU A 40 13.47 0.88 8.56
N ALA A 41 12.19 0.77 8.20
CA ALA A 41 11.77 0.04 7.01
C ALA A 41 12.25 0.70 5.73
N ALA A 42 12.13 2.03 5.62
CA ALA A 42 12.60 2.79 4.47
C ALA A 42 14.11 2.63 4.24
N ASP A 43 14.91 2.75 5.32
CA ASP A 43 16.36 2.56 5.26
C ASP A 43 16.74 1.11 4.93
N THR A 44 16.01 0.13 5.48
CA THR A 44 16.18 -1.30 5.17
C THR A 44 15.90 -1.57 3.70
N LEU A 45 14.78 -1.09 3.17
CA LEU A 45 14.43 -1.23 1.75
C LEU A 45 15.44 -0.53 0.85
N LYS A 46 15.84 0.71 1.19
CA LYS A 46 16.88 1.44 0.47
C LYS A 46 18.17 0.63 0.36
N ALA A 47 18.66 0.11 1.48
CA ALA A 47 19.88 -0.71 1.51
C ALA A 47 19.74 -2.00 0.69
N MET A 48 18.58 -2.67 0.73
CA MET A 48 18.30 -3.87 -0.06
C MET A 48 18.42 -3.57 -1.56
N PHE A 49 17.74 -2.53 -2.05
CA PHE A 49 17.76 -2.19 -3.47
C PHE A 49 19.10 -1.62 -3.93
N GLU A 50 19.80 -0.82 -3.12
CA GLU A 50 21.16 -0.37 -3.40
C GLU A 50 22.13 -1.55 -3.49
N GLY A 51 21.93 -2.60 -2.67
CA GLY A 51 22.72 -3.83 -2.72
C GLY A 51 22.62 -4.62 -4.02
N ILE A 52 21.62 -4.35 -4.85
CA ILE A 52 21.46 -4.93 -6.19
C ILE A 52 21.67 -3.91 -7.32
N GLY A 53 22.24 -2.74 -7.01
CA GLY A 53 22.72 -1.76 -7.98
C GLY A 53 21.77 -0.60 -8.27
N PHE A 54 20.69 -0.43 -7.52
CA PHE A 54 19.85 0.77 -7.63
C PHE A 54 20.57 1.99 -7.08
N ARG A 55 20.24 3.14 -7.65
CA ARG A 55 20.42 4.44 -6.99
C ARG A 55 19.09 4.81 -6.38
N CYS A 56 19.05 4.92 -5.04
CA CYS A 56 17.84 5.17 -4.29
C CYS A 56 17.85 6.50 -3.57
N ASP A 57 16.69 7.15 -3.50
CA ASP A 57 16.43 8.36 -2.74
C ASP A 57 15.20 8.18 -1.84
N LEU A 58 15.21 8.81 -0.67
CA LEU A 58 14.08 8.89 0.26
C LEU A 58 13.51 10.31 0.20
N ILE A 59 12.30 10.44 -0.35
CA ILE A 59 11.62 11.72 -0.53
C ILE A 59 10.75 11.99 0.70
N ASP A 60 10.99 13.11 1.35
CA ASP A 60 10.12 13.62 2.42
C ASP A 60 8.87 14.25 1.79
N THR A 61 7.74 13.65 2.00
CA THR A 61 6.44 14.08 1.49
C THR A 61 5.55 14.73 2.55
N GLY A 62 6.08 14.92 3.75
CA GLY A 62 5.34 15.43 4.91
C GLY A 62 4.58 14.35 5.68
N ALA A 63 4.53 13.09 5.19
CA ALA A 63 4.01 11.94 5.90
C ALA A 63 4.98 11.46 7.01
N ALA A 64 4.53 10.58 7.89
CA ALA A 64 5.39 9.94 8.89
C ALA A 64 6.47 9.07 8.22
N GLY A 65 6.10 8.35 7.14
CA GLY A 65 7.01 7.56 6.31
C GLY A 65 7.40 8.29 5.02
N LYS A 66 8.69 8.24 4.69
CA LYS A 66 9.21 8.81 3.44
C LYS A 66 8.86 7.94 2.24
N THR A 67 8.73 8.53 1.06
CA THR A 67 8.58 7.76 -0.19
C THR A 67 9.96 7.32 -0.68
N LEU A 68 10.16 6.00 -0.82
CA LEU A 68 11.36 5.44 -1.44
C LEU A 68 11.21 5.43 -2.96
N THR A 69 12.12 6.07 -3.67
CA THR A 69 12.28 5.95 -5.12
C THR A 69 13.66 5.38 -5.46
N GLY A 70 13.76 4.68 -6.57
CA GLY A 70 15.04 4.16 -7.01
C GLY A 70 15.05 3.79 -8.49
N ILE A 71 16.23 3.83 -9.11
CA ILE A 71 16.41 3.47 -10.51
C ILE A 71 17.66 2.60 -10.71
N LEU A 72 17.49 1.53 -11.46
CA LEU A 72 18.55 0.65 -11.94
C LEU A 72 18.74 0.82 -13.44
N GLY A 73 19.96 1.01 -13.88
CA GLY A 73 20.29 1.13 -15.31
C GLY A 73 19.73 2.41 -15.95
N ARG A 74 19.91 3.56 -15.31
CA ARG A 74 19.44 4.88 -15.80
C ARG A 74 19.99 5.21 -17.21
N GLU A 75 21.15 4.67 -17.55
CA GLU A 75 21.82 4.82 -18.82
C GLU A 75 21.25 3.94 -19.95
N ARG A 76 20.37 2.99 -19.63
CA ARG A 76 19.78 2.07 -20.60
C ARG A 76 18.77 2.79 -21.50
N GLU A 77 18.63 2.29 -22.72
CA GLU A 77 17.65 2.81 -23.66
C GLU A 77 16.21 2.45 -23.28
N GLY A 78 15.27 3.23 -23.81
CA GLY A 78 13.84 3.00 -23.60
C GLY A 78 13.28 3.63 -22.30
N LYS A 79 11.97 3.48 -22.14
CA LYS A 79 11.27 3.97 -20.96
C LYS A 79 11.36 2.97 -19.81
N PRO A 80 11.41 3.44 -18.56
CA PRO A 80 11.49 2.55 -17.40
C PRO A 80 10.29 1.62 -17.26
N ILE A 81 10.51 0.46 -16.65
CA ILE A 81 9.47 -0.36 -16.02
C ILE A 81 9.42 0.04 -14.54
N LEU A 82 8.22 0.35 -14.04
CA LEU A 82 7.99 0.74 -12.65
C LEU A 82 7.44 -0.44 -11.85
N PHE A 83 8.01 -0.67 -10.66
CA PHE A 83 7.42 -1.49 -9.60
C PHE A 83 7.00 -0.54 -8.46
N SER A 84 5.73 -0.54 -8.10
CA SER A 84 5.18 0.37 -7.08
C SER A 84 4.42 -0.37 -5.99
N GLY A 85 4.27 0.27 -4.83
CA GLY A 85 3.52 -0.22 -3.70
C GLY A 85 3.76 0.64 -2.47
N HIS A 86 3.54 0.06 -1.28
CA HIS A 86 3.74 0.72 -0.01
C HIS A 86 4.37 -0.21 1.02
N TYR A 87 4.95 0.35 2.07
CA TYR A 87 5.58 -0.41 3.14
C TYR A 87 4.99 -0.12 4.53
N ASP A 88 4.08 0.84 4.64
CA ASP A 88 3.27 1.06 5.84
C ASP A 88 2.19 -0.01 5.98
N THR A 89 1.55 -0.07 7.13
CA THR A 89 0.49 -1.02 7.45
C THR A 89 -0.55 -0.38 8.37
N VAL A 90 -1.77 -0.93 8.37
CA VAL A 90 -2.85 -0.54 9.31
C VAL A 90 -2.58 -0.96 10.76
N PHE A 91 -1.54 -1.74 11.03
CA PHE A 91 -1.31 -2.35 12.33
C PHE A 91 -0.57 -1.40 13.28
N PRO A 92 -1.08 -1.21 14.53
CA PRO A 92 -0.42 -0.38 15.53
C PRO A 92 0.86 -1.04 16.05
N LYS A 93 1.76 -0.22 16.61
CA LYS A 93 2.98 -0.69 17.28
C LYS A 93 2.64 -1.66 18.43
N GLY A 94 3.39 -2.76 18.50
CA GLY A 94 3.19 -3.85 19.46
C GLY A 94 2.41 -5.04 18.88
N THR A 95 1.89 -4.95 17.67
CA THR A 95 1.14 -6.05 17.02
C THR A 95 1.99 -7.31 16.84
N LEU A 96 3.29 -7.18 16.62
CA LEU A 96 4.22 -8.31 16.50
C LEU A 96 4.29 -9.19 17.75
N ALA A 97 4.02 -8.65 18.94
CA ALA A 97 4.01 -9.43 20.16
C ALA A 97 2.91 -10.50 20.16
N ASP A 98 1.75 -10.17 19.59
CA ASP A 98 0.59 -11.06 19.53
C ASP A 98 0.51 -11.84 18.20
N ASN A 99 1.07 -11.30 17.13
CA ASN A 99 1.03 -11.89 15.79
C ASN A 99 2.42 -11.84 15.12
N PRO A 100 3.44 -12.60 15.63
CA PRO A 100 4.77 -12.61 15.05
C PRO A 100 4.78 -13.26 13.66
N PHE A 101 5.82 -12.96 12.87
CA PHE A 101 6.03 -13.67 11.61
C PHE A 101 6.19 -15.16 11.85
N ARG A 102 5.39 -15.97 11.18
CA ARG A 102 5.47 -17.43 11.20
C ARG A 102 4.99 -18.05 9.91
N ILE A 103 5.45 -19.23 9.61
CA ILE A 103 4.98 -20.04 8.50
C ILE A 103 4.38 -21.32 9.06
N GLU A 104 3.11 -21.55 8.76
CA GLU A 104 2.36 -22.71 9.21
C GLU A 104 1.53 -23.26 8.05
N ASN A 105 1.61 -24.55 7.79
CA ASN A 105 0.86 -25.24 6.74
C ASN A 105 0.97 -24.58 5.35
N GLY A 106 2.18 -24.10 5.01
CA GLY A 106 2.45 -23.45 3.73
C GLY A 106 1.91 -22.03 3.60
N ARG A 107 1.49 -21.41 4.70
CA ARG A 107 1.01 -20.01 4.76
C ARG A 107 1.87 -19.19 5.69
N ALA A 108 2.14 -17.96 5.31
CA ALA A 108 2.82 -16.98 6.14
C ALA A 108 1.81 -16.09 6.88
N TYR A 109 2.13 -15.75 8.13
CA TYR A 109 1.34 -14.89 9.01
C TYR A 109 2.22 -13.80 9.58
N GLY A 110 1.64 -12.65 9.90
CA GLY A 110 2.31 -11.48 10.47
C GLY A 110 1.71 -10.17 9.94
N PRO A 111 1.96 -9.02 10.61
CA PRO A 111 1.45 -7.72 10.17
C PRO A 111 2.08 -7.30 8.84
N GLY A 112 1.25 -6.94 7.86
CA GLY A 112 1.70 -6.54 6.52
C GLY A 112 2.34 -7.68 5.69
N VAL A 113 2.23 -8.93 6.12
CA VAL A 113 2.79 -10.09 5.40
C VAL A 113 2.26 -10.21 3.98
N LEU A 114 0.99 -9.89 3.76
CA LEU A 114 0.33 -9.90 2.44
C LEU A 114 0.22 -8.46 1.90
N ASP A 115 -0.22 -7.54 2.70
CA ASP A 115 -0.48 -6.13 2.42
C ASP A 115 0.56 -5.25 3.12
N MET A 116 1.66 -4.71 2.37
CA MET A 116 1.99 -5.41 1.11
C MET A 116 3.48 -5.76 1.04
N LYS A 117 4.10 -6.08 2.21
CA LYS A 117 5.54 -6.42 2.29
C LYS A 117 5.90 -7.65 1.45
N GLY A 118 4.96 -8.60 1.29
CA GLY A 118 5.14 -9.74 0.38
C GLY A 118 5.31 -9.31 -1.07
N GLY A 119 4.53 -8.33 -1.52
CA GLY A 119 4.65 -7.76 -2.86
C GLY A 119 6.01 -7.08 -3.09
N ILE A 120 6.52 -6.37 -2.09
CA ILE A 120 7.86 -5.76 -2.15
C ILE A 120 8.95 -6.83 -2.34
N ILE A 121 8.88 -7.92 -1.59
CA ILE A 121 9.82 -9.04 -1.73
C ILE A 121 9.72 -9.70 -3.11
N ILE A 122 8.51 -9.87 -3.65
CA ILE A 122 8.32 -10.36 -5.02
C ILE A 122 9.02 -9.43 -6.02
N ALA A 123 8.77 -8.11 -5.94
CA ALA A 123 9.45 -7.12 -6.80
C ALA A 123 10.97 -7.23 -6.69
N TYR A 124 11.50 -7.26 -5.46
CA TYR A 124 12.94 -7.34 -5.20
C TYR A 124 13.58 -8.57 -5.86
N TYR A 125 12.98 -9.75 -5.68
CA TYR A 125 13.56 -10.99 -6.22
C TYR A 125 13.34 -11.15 -7.72
N VAL A 126 12.25 -10.64 -8.29
CA VAL A 126 12.09 -10.57 -9.76
C VAL A 126 13.16 -9.68 -10.36
N ILE A 127 13.40 -8.51 -9.80
CA ILE A 127 14.43 -7.59 -10.27
C ILE A 127 15.83 -8.19 -10.09
N LYS A 128 16.09 -8.84 -8.97
CA LYS A 128 17.35 -9.53 -8.69
C LYS A 128 17.61 -10.67 -9.68
N ALA A 129 16.58 -11.43 -10.05
CA ALA A 129 16.66 -12.45 -11.10
C ALA A 129 17.01 -11.83 -12.44
N LEU A 130 16.27 -10.81 -12.87
CA LEU A 130 16.52 -10.10 -14.12
C LEU A 130 17.94 -9.54 -14.19
N ASN A 131 18.40 -8.91 -13.10
CA ASN A 131 19.75 -8.33 -13.02
C ASN A 131 20.83 -9.42 -13.10
N SER A 132 20.66 -10.55 -12.39
CA SER A 132 21.61 -11.67 -12.40
C SER A 132 21.68 -12.37 -13.78
N LEU A 133 20.59 -12.32 -14.55
CA LEU A 133 20.51 -12.86 -15.90
C LEU A 133 20.93 -11.87 -16.99
N GLY A 134 21.41 -10.67 -16.60
CA GLY A 134 21.95 -9.68 -17.52
C GLY A 134 20.88 -8.86 -18.25
N PHE A 135 19.73 -8.59 -17.63
CA PHE A 135 18.72 -7.72 -18.21
C PHE A 135 19.24 -6.27 -18.35
N THR A 136 19.30 -5.78 -19.58
CA THR A 136 19.79 -4.43 -19.91
C THR A 136 18.90 -3.70 -20.92
N GLU A 137 17.73 -4.26 -21.25
CA GLU A 137 16.87 -3.73 -22.33
C GLU A 137 16.28 -2.36 -22.01
N ARG A 138 16.05 -2.06 -20.72
CA ARG A 138 15.51 -0.78 -20.26
C ARG A 138 15.79 -0.52 -18.78
N PRO A 139 15.65 0.72 -18.31
CA PRO A 139 15.74 1.01 -16.88
C PRO A 139 14.63 0.33 -16.09
N ILE A 140 14.91 -0.01 -14.83
CA ILE A 140 13.91 -0.48 -13.86
C ILE A 140 13.81 0.57 -12.76
N LYS A 141 12.59 0.97 -12.44
CA LYS A 141 12.27 1.96 -11.39
C LYS A 141 11.47 1.30 -10.28
N ILE A 142 11.72 1.71 -9.05
CA ILE A 142 10.92 1.35 -7.87
C ILE A 142 10.33 2.60 -7.24
N LEU A 143 9.17 2.46 -6.58
CA LEU A 143 8.47 3.53 -5.92
C LEU A 143 7.59 2.96 -4.81
N PHE A 144 7.98 3.16 -3.54
CA PHE A 144 7.27 2.62 -2.39
C PHE A 144 6.90 3.74 -1.42
N ALA A 145 5.59 3.92 -1.19
CA ALA A 145 5.05 4.91 -0.26
C ALA A 145 5.10 4.42 1.20
N GLY A 146 5.15 5.35 2.14
CA GLY A 146 5.11 5.06 3.58
C GLY A 146 3.82 5.54 4.26
N ASP A 147 2.73 5.81 3.51
CA ASP A 147 1.49 6.39 4.00
C ASP A 147 0.26 6.02 3.13
N GLU A 148 0.29 4.86 2.47
CA GLU A 148 -0.80 4.42 1.60
C GLU A 148 -2.06 4.09 2.39
N GLU A 149 -1.92 3.42 3.52
CA GLU A 149 -3.02 2.93 4.36
C GLU A 149 -3.86 4.07 5.00
N ILE A 150 -3.35 5.28 4.96
CA ILE A 150 -4.08 6.50 5.32
C ILE A 150 -4.43 7.36 4.09
N ALA A 151 -4.41 6.76 2.89
CA ALA A 151 -4.75 7.41 1.63
C ALA A 151 -3.94 8.69 1.35
N HIS A 152 -2.68 8.75 1.79
CA HIS A 152 -1.77 9.90 1.65
C HIS A 152 -2.31 11.19 2.30
N GLU A 153 -3.05 11.05 3.41
CA GLU A 153 -3.70 12.19 4.07
C GLU A 153 -2.65 13.18 4.61
N ASN A 154 -2.84 14.45 4.29
CA ASN A 154 -1.96 15.56 4.71
C ASN A 154 -0.49 15.45 4.23
N SER A 155 -0.24 14.75 3.13
CA SER A 155 1.08 14.63 2.51
C SER A 155 1.06 14.99 1.02
N THR A 156 2.24 15.10 0.41
CA THR A 156 2.41 15.26 -1.05
C THR A 156 2.81 13.95 -1.72
N THR A 157 2.51 12.81 -1.08
CA THR A 157 2.89 11.49 -1.62
C THR A 157 2.18 11.21 -2.93
N ALA A 158 0.88 11.50 -3.05
CA ALA A 158 0.11 11.25 -4.27
C ALA A 158 0.70 12.00 -5.48
N GLU A 159 1.04 13.28 -5.32
CA GLU A 159 1.71 14.08 -6.36
C GLU A 159 3.09 13.53 -6.71
N THR A 160 3.85 13.10 -5.71
CA THR A 160 5.15 12.48 -5.88
C THR A 160 5.04 11.17 -6.67
N LEU A 161 4.07 10.31 -6.34
CA LEU A 161 3.82 9.07 -7.07
C LEU A 161 3.51 9.33 -8.54
N VAL A 162 2.64 10.31 -8.83
CA VAL A 162 2.28 10.71 -10.19
C VAL A 162 3.51 11.23 -10.95
N GLU A 163 4.32 12.10 -10.32
CA GLU A 163 5.51 12.69 -10.97
C GLU A 163 6.56 11.61 -11.27
N GLU A 164 6.84 10.75 -10.30
CA GLU A 164 7.82 9.68 -10.43
C GLU A 164 7.40 8.59 -11.42
N ALA A 165 6.09 8.35 -11.60
CA ALA A 165 5.55 7.40 -12.58
C ALA A 165 5.53 7.94 -14.02
N LYS A 166 5.67 9.27 -14.21
CA LYS A 166 5.71 9.86 -15.55
C LYS A 166 6.83 9.22 -16.39
N ASN A 167 6.51 9.02 -17.66
CA ASN A 167 7.42 8.44 -18.64
C ASN A 167 7.81 6.97 -18.42
N CYS A 168 7.21 6.25 -17.47
CA CYS A 168 7.32 4.81 -17.40
C CYS A 168 6.50 4.15 -18.53
N GLU A 169 6.99 3.04 -19.08
CA GLU A 169 6.29 2.27 -20.12
C GLU A 169 5.18 1.40 -19.51
N PHE A 170 5.52 0.73 -18.42
CA PHE A 170 4.63 -0.14 -17.65
C PHE A 170 4.78 0.17 -16.17
N ALA A 171 3.70 -0.03 -15.42
CA ALA A 171 3.71 -0.02 -13.97
C ALA A 171 3.12 -1.33 -13.45
N PHE A 172 3.85 -2.00 -12.58
CA PHE A 172 3.40 -3.15 -11.81
C PHE A 172 3.15 -2.67 -10.38
N ASN A 173 1.87 -2.53 -10.02
CA ASN A 173 1.50 -2.32 -8.63
C ASN A 173 1.58 -3.67 -7.92
N MET A 174 2.45 -3.76 -6.91
CA MET A 174 2.79 -5.00 -6.21
C MET A 174 1.84 -5.32 -5.06
N GLU A 175 0.67 -4.69 -5.08
CA GLU A 175 -0.46 -4.94 -4.19
C GLU A 175 -0.96 -6.39 -4.23
N THR A 176 -1.83 -6.71 -3.29
CA THR A 176 -2.40 -8.05 -3.16
C THR A 176 -3.11 -8.50 -4.44
N GLY A 177 -2.74 -9.68 -4.92
CA GLY A 177 -3.43 -10.34 -6.03
C GLY A 177 -4.73 -11.02 -5.59
N LEU A 178 -5.47 -11.57 -6.55
CA LEU A 178 -6.65 -12.35 -6.26
C LEU A 178 -6.29 -13.79 -5.84
N PRO A 179 -7.11 -14.46 -5.00
CA PRO A 179 -6.82 -15.82 -4.51
C PRO A 179 -6.69 -16.89 -5.61
N ASP A 180 -7.25 -16.64 -6.78
CA ASP A 180 -7.17 -17.51 -7.96
C ASP A 180 -5.89 -17.29 -8.78
N GLY A 181 -5.03 -16.35 -8.37
CA GLY A 181 -3.81 -15.97 -9.08
C GLY A 181 -4.02 -15.04 -10.27
N SER A 182 -5.23 -14.53 -10.48
CA SER A 182 -5.48 -13.55 -11.54
C SER A 182 -4.89 -12.19 -11.22
N LEU A 183 -4.50 -11.46 -12.28
CA LEU A 183 -3.96 -10.11 -12.16
C LEU A 183 -5.09 -9.08 -12.15
N CYS A 184 -5.00 -8.11 -11.26
CA CYS A 184 -5.92 -6.99 -11.22
C CYS A 184 -5.51 -5.95 -12.27
N VAL A 185 -6.30 -5.83 -13.34
CA VAL A 185 -6.03 -4.89 -14.46
C VAL A 185 -6.96 -3.67 -14.46
N GLY A 186 -7.83 -3.55 -13.45
CA GLY A 186 -8.74 -2.42 -13.27
C GLY A 186 -9.27 -2.36 -11.85
N ARG A 187 -9.51 -1.16 -11.36
CA ARG A 187 -10.02 -0.89 -10.01
C ARG A 187 -11.20 0.08 -10.08
N LYS A 188 -12.08 0.02 -9.09
CA LYS A 188 -13.08 1.06 -8.85
C LYS A 188 -12.40 2.26 -8.19
N GLY A 189 -12.91 3.46 -8.47
CA GLY A 189 -12.55 4.63 -7.68
C GLY A 189 -13.14 4.54 -6.28
N GLY A 190 -12.42 5.07 -5.27
CA GLY A 190 -12.89 5.24 -3.90
C GLY A 190 -13.05 6.73 -3.57
N ILE A 191 -14.12 7.07 -2.85
CA ILE A 191 -14.35 8.43 -2.33
C ILE A 191 -14.74 8.31 -0.86
N THR A 192 -14.07 9.05 0.00
CA THR A 192 -14.46 9.23 1.40
C THR A 192 -15.18 10.57 1.55
N ILE A 193 -16.35 10.53 2.17
CA ILE A 193 -17.18 11.72 2.41
C ILE A 193 -17.46 11.83 3.90
N SER A 194 -17.24 13.02 4.46
CA SER A 194 -17.68 13.38 5.80
C SER A 194 -18.92 14.26 5.71
N ALA A 195 -19.93 13.95 6.51
CA ALA A 195 -21.15 14.74 6.58
C ALA A 195 -21.43 15.13 8.04
N GLU A 196 -21.79 16.38 8.26
CA GLU A 196 -22.16 16.92 9.55
C GLU A 196 -23.60 17.46 9.51
N VAL A 197 -24.35 17.23 10.59
CA VAL A 197 -25.67 17.79 10.79
C VAL A 197 -25.67 18.60 12.07
N THR A 198 -26.02 19.88 11.97
CA THR A 198 -26.16 20.78 13.12
C THR A 198 -27.61 20.82 13.56
N GLY A 199 -27.86 20.48 14.83
CA GLY A 199 -29.17 20.53 15.45
C GLY A 199 -29.42 21.79 16.27
N VAL A 200 -30.54 21.79 16.99
CA VAL A 200 -30.91 22.80 17.98
C VAL A 200 -31.26 22.09 19.28
N GLU A 201 -30.53 22.39 20.34
CA GLU A 201 -30.77 21.81 21.65
C GLU A 201 -32.10 22.31 22.24
N ALA A 202 -32.87 21.40 22.83
CA ALA A 202 -34.08 21.73 23.57
C ALA A 202 -34.36 20.68 24.66
N HIS A 203 -35.08 21.07 25.68
CA HIS A 203 -35.51 20.16 26.74
C HIS A 203 -36.54 19.16 26.20
N ALA A 204 -36.27 17.88 26.30
CA ALA A 204 -37.06 16.81 25.68
C ALA A 204 -38.54 16.75 26.09
N GLY A 205 -38.91 17.30 27.27
CA GLY A 205 -40.27 17.34 27.75
C GLY A 205 -40.98 18.69 27.58
N ASN A 206 -40.25 19.80 27.95
CA ASN A 206 -40.91 21.12 28.07
C ASN A 206 -40.84 21.99 26.80
N SER A 207 -39.89 21.71 25.92
CA SER A 207 -39.64 22.53 24.75
C SER A 207 -39.24 21.67 23.53
N PHE A 208 -39.72 20.45 23.46
CA PHE A 208 -39.39 19.49 22.39
C PHE A 208 -39.58 20.06 20.97
N GLU A 209 -40.68 20.81 20.76
CA GLU A 209 -41.04 21.39 19.45
C GLU A 209 -40.08 22.46 18.97
N THR A 210 -39.28 23.05 19.87
CA THR A 210 -38.30 24.09 19.50
C THR A 210 -36.94 23.51 19.13
N GLY A 211 -36.73 22.24 19.44
CA GLY A 211 -35.53 21.51 19.14
C GLY A 211 -35.46 21.01 17.70
N ARG A 212 -34.24 20.64 17.29
CA ARG A 212 -33.98 19.90 16.04
C ARG A 212 -32.95 18.83 16.31
N ASN A 213 -33.38 17.59 16.26
CA ASN A 213 -32.55 16.45 16.59
C ASN A 213 -31.61 16.11 15.41
N ALA A 214 -30.32 16.46 15.58
CA ALA A 214 -29.31 16.20 14.57
C ALA A 214 -29.06 14.70 14.35
N ILE A 215 -29.19 13.88 15.39
CA ILE A 215 -29.00 12.43 15.33
C ILE A 215 -30.13 11.80 14.50
N GLU A 216 -31.38 12.23 14.72
CA GLU A 216 -32.53 11.76 13.94
C GLU A 216 -32.40 12.10 12.46
N GLU A 217 -32.03 13.35 12.15
CA GLU A 217 -31.81 13.79 10.77
C GLU A 217 -30.66 13.00 10.11
N MET A 218 -29.56 12.75 10.83
CA MET A 218 -28.46 11.93 10.32
C MET A 218 -28.93 10.48 10.05
N ALA A 219 -29.76 9.91 10.91
CA ALA A 219 -30.30 8.56 10.70
C ALA A 219 -31.12 8.48 9.40
N TYR A 220 -31.95 9.46 9.10
CA TYR A 220 -32.66 9.54 7.80
C TYR A 220 -31.70 9.62 6.63
N LYS A 221 -30.65 10.41 6.72
CA LYS A 221 -29.64 10.52 5.66
C LYS A 221 -28.91 9.21 5.43
N ILE A 222 -28.53 8.50 6.50
CA ILE A 222 -27.89 7.18 6.40
C ILE A 222 -28.78 6.17 5.68
N CYS A 223 -30.06 6.12 6.01
CA CYS A 223 -31.01 5.23 5.33
C CYS A 223 -31.07 5.51 3.82
N ARG A 224 -31.06 6.78 3.42
CA ARG A 224 -31.10 7.18 2.01
C ARG A 224 -29.78 6.95 1.28
N LEU A 225 -28.63 7.08 1.95
CA LEU A 225 -27.32 6.78 1.35
C LEU A 225 -27.24 5.33 0.88
N ARG A 226 -27.88 4.39 1.58
CA ARG A 226 -27.95 2.99 1.18
C ARG A 226 -28.61 2.79 -0.20
N GLU A 227 -29.56 3.65 -0.56
CA GLU A 227 -30.29 3.56 -1.84
C GLU A 227 -29.39 3.89 -3.05
N ILE A 228 -28.24 4.54 -2.84
CA ILE A 228 -27.27 4.88 -3.89
C ILE A 228 -26.48 3.62 -4.33
N THR A 229 -26.43 2.57 -3.49
CA THR A 229 -25.75 1.34 -3.84
C THR A 229 -26.39 0.69 -5.06
N ASN A 230 -25.60 0.52 -6.12
CA ASN A 230 -26.01 -0.14 -7.37
C ASN A 230 -24.95 -1.17 -7.77
N LEU A 231 -25.16 -2.41 -7.38
CA LEU A 231 -24.21 -3.50 -7.61
C LEU A 231 -24.04 -3.84 -9.09
N SER A 232 -25.06 -3.60 -9.93
CA SER A 232 -24.96 -3.84 -11.37
C SER A 232 -24.04 -2.87 -12.09
N GLU A 233 -23.89 -1.65 -11.56
CA GLU A 233 -22.93 -0.65 -12.03
C GLU A 233 -21.64 -0.65 -11.21
N GLY A 234 -21.52 -1.54 -10.23
CA GLY A 234 -20.36 -1.65 -9.37
C GLY A 234 -20.26 -0.53 -8.31
N ILE A 235 -21.33 0.21 -8.06
CA ILE A 235 -21.38 1.28 -7.05
C ILE A 235 -21.75 0.71 -5.70
N THR A 236 -20.93 0.98 -4.69
CA THR A 236 -21.21 0.61 -3.29
C THR A 236 -21.06 1.81 -2.39
N VAL A 237 -21.98 1.97 -1.44
CA VAL A 237 -21.92 3.00 -0.41
C VAL A 237 -21.99 2.35 0.95
N SER A 238 -21.04 2.69 1.82
CA SER A 238 -20.96 2.18 3.19
C SER A 238 -20.72 3.32 4.16
N VAL A 239 -21.50 3.37 5.25
CA VAL A 239 -21.27 4.29 6.36
C VAL A 239 -20.38 3.59 7.38
N GLY A 240 -19.13 4.02 7.51
CA GLY A 240 -18.12 3.37 8.35
C GLY A 240 -18.14 3.85 9.80
N THR A 241 -18.42 5.15 10.04
CA THR A 241 -18.43 5.75 11.38
C THR A 241 -19.58 6.73 11.53
N ILE A 242 -20.11 6.81 12.75
CA ILE A 242 -21.07 7.82 13.16
C ILE A 242 -20.71 8.28 14.59
N LYS A 243 -20.79 9.58 14.84
CA LYS A 243 -20.64 10.20 16.16
C LYS A 243 -21.77 11.20 16.36
N GLY A 244 -22.30 11.31 17.59
CA GLY A 244 -23.35 12.25 17.93
C GLY A 244 -23.58 12.33 19.43
#